data_192ccca1d537ac79b6ebc5ba4f510bdd
#
_entry.id   192ccca1d537ac79b6ebc5ba4f510bdd
#
_cell.length_a   1.000
_cell.length_b   1.000
_cell.length_c   1.000
_cell.angle_alpha   90.00
_cell.angle_beta   90.00
_cell.angle_gamma   90.00
#
_symmetry.space_group_name_H-M   'P 1'
#
loop_
_entity.id
_entity.type
_entity.pdbx_description
1 polymer ?
#
loop_
_entity_poly.entity_id
_entity_poly.type
_entity_poly.pdbx_seq_one_letter_code
_entity_poly.pdbx_strand_id
1 'polypeptide(L)'
;MPETLTDYVCTACGCLCDDHALTVEGRRITRVEPPCPVAAAFFLKERPAPPAAALIDGKPATLEAALARAAEILQAASAPLVFGCEQASVDAQRAAVALADRLGATIDPTDAAGRSQNHAALQTLGAVTSTLGEVAGRSDLIVYWNCDPAVTHPRHIERIARHPFTTPGDHPAARRVIVVAPNRNASTTLADEALTLRAGGDLAALAVVRAIVAAEKPADVKIDNEDQVERLTGAPLAQWAYLAQRLKLARYTAIFYAPDRSDPAGPNAIAQSITELVRDHHRHTRAVALTLGEPGNAPGAAQVLAWQTGFPSAVNFAAGFPQSLPGESTAATILERAEADAALIIAADPLDAATTSLSAAAQTHLRQIPAIVLDDHATSTAQQAAVAIFTPTFGIETTGEAFRCDNVVLPLQAAIPLRLPTTEELLHRLLALLN
;
A
#
# COMPACT_ATOMS: atom_id res chain seq x y z
N MET A 1 -19.10 -4.20 31.03
CA MET A 1 -17.79 -4.72 31.51
C MET A 1 -16.86 -4.67 30.34
N PRO A 2 -15.55 -4.44 30.55
CA PRO A 2 -14.57 -4.56 29.48
C PRO A 2 -14.64 -5.95 28.84
N GLU A 3 -14.59 -6.00 27.52
CA GLU A 3 -14.49 -7.24 26.74
C GLU A 3 -13.12 -7.29 26.06
N THR A 4 -12.52 -8.49 26.01
CA THR A 4 -11.24 -8.67 25.32
C THR A 4 -11.45 -9.58 24.11
N LEU A 5 -11.12 -9.05 22.92
CA LEU A 5 -11.10 -9.79 21.66
C LEU A 5 -9.66 -10.21 21.38
N THR A 6 -9.45 -11.49 21.12
CA THR A 6 -8.13 -12.06 20.78
C THR A 6 -8.05 -12.37 19.28
N ASP A 7 -6.83 -12.61 18.80
CA ASP A 7 -6.55 -12.95 17.40
C ASP A 7 -7.14 -11.92 16.41
N TYR A 8 -7.02 -10.65 16.81
CA TYR A 8 -7.60 -9.54 16.06
C TYR A 8 -6.67 -9.08 14.95
N VAL A 9 -7.20 -8.96 13.74
CA VAL A 9 -6.45 -8.50 12.57
C VAL A 9 -6.34 -6.99 12.55
N CYS A 10 -5.11 -6.47 12.54
CA CYS A 10 -4.80 -5.04 12.55
C CYS A 10 -4.61 -4.51 11.12
N THR A 11 -5.44 -3.56 10.69
CA THR A 11 -5.36 -2.93 9.37
C THR A 11 -4.55 -1.63 9.36
N ALA A 12 -3.88 -1.29 10.45
CA ALA A 12 -3.16 -0.02 10.60
C ALA A 12 -1.91 0.11 9.71
N CYS A 13 -1.32 -1.01 9.29
CA CYS A 13 -0.25 -1.07 8.29
C CYS A 13 -0.38 -2.35 7.47
N GLY A 14 0.37 -2.46 6.38
CA GLY A 14 0.30 -3.60 5.46
C GLY A 14 0.67 -4.97 6.03
N CYS A 15 1.18 -5.05 7.27
CA CYS A 15 1.51 -6.33 7.91
C CYS A 15 0.29 -7.14 8.33
N LEU A 16 -0.89 -6.53 8.48
CA LEU A 16 -2.11 -7.18 8.98
C LEU A 16 -1.80 -8.20 10.10
N CYS A 17 -1.15 -7.71 11.18
CA CYS A 17 -0.85 -8.56 12.34
C CYS A 17 -2.16 -9.15 12.89
N ASP A 18 -2.20 -10.48 13.04
CA ASP A 18 -3.38 -11.29 13.36
C ASP A 18 -3.35 -11.84 14.79
N ASP A 19 -2.50 -11.28 15.63
CA ASP A 19 -2.22 -11.72 17.00
C ASP A 19 -2.48 -10.62 18.06
N HIS A 20 -3.26 -9.59 17.69
CA HIS A 20 -3.61 -8.53 18.63
C HIS A 20 -4.76 -8.98 19.57
N ALA A 21 -4.65 -8.55 20.82
CA ALA A 21 -5.77 -8.55 21.76
C ALA A 21 -6.23 -7.12 21.96
N LEU A 22 -7.52 -6.85 21.76
CA LEU A 22 -8.14 -5.55 21.94
C LEU A 22 -9.04 -5.58 23.18
N THR A 23 -8.88 -4.64 24.11
CA THR A 23 -9.86 -4.42 25.18
C THR A 23 -10.84 -3.35 24.74
N VAL A 24 -12.13 -3.71 24.76
CA VAL A 24 -13.25 -2.85 24.33
C VAL A 24 -14.12 -2.49 25.52
N GLU A 25 -14.38 -1.22 25.72
CA GLU A 25 -15.27 -0.70 26.74
C GLU A 25 -16.38 0.14 26.07
N GLY A 26 -17.58 -0.43 25.98
CA GLY A 26 -18.68 0.18 25.25
C GLY A 26 -18.37 0.28 23.75
N ARG A 27 -18.10 1.48 23.27
CA ARG A 27 -17.71 1.72 21.86
C ARG A 27 -16.29 2.24 21.72
N ARG A 28 -15.45 2.02 22.71
CA ARG A 28 -14.07 2.50 22.71
C ARG A 28 -13.12 1.33 22.90
N ILE A 29 -12.09 1.27 22.08
CA ILE A 29 -10.96 0.40 22.31
C ILE A 29 -10.02 1.12 23.27
N THR A 30 -9.74 0.50 24.44
CA THR A 30 -8.96 1.10 25.52
C THR A 30 -7.56 0.55 25.63
N ARG A 31 -7.30 -0.65 25.02
CA ARG A 31 -6.00 -1.31 25.06
C ARG A 31 -5.76 -2.15 23.82
N VAL A 32 -4.51 -2.20 23.39
CA VAL A 32 -4.00 -3.01 22.27
C VAL A 32 -2.75 -3.76 22.72
N GLU A 33 -2.75 -5.07 22.61
CA GLU A 33 -1.64 -5.96 22.95
C GLU A 33 -1.38 -6.97 21.83
N PRO A 34 -0.11 -7.31 21.54
CA PRO A 34 1.10 -6.70 22.05
C PRO A 34 1.24 -5.24 21.56
N PRO A 35 2.04 -4.42 22.30
CA PRO A 35 2.13 -2.99 22.00
C PRO A 35 2.73 -2.73 20.63
N CYS A 36 2.09 -1.84 19.86
CA CYS A 36 2.57 -1.35 18.57
C CYS A 36 2.15 0.12 18.44
N PRO A 37 3.07 1.07 18.21
CA PRO A 37 2.71 2.48 18.13
C PRO A 37 1.75 2.78 16.96
N VAL A 38 1.88 2.10 15.82
CA VAL A 38 0.99 2.27 14.66
C VAL A 38 -0.41 1.71 14.98
N ALA A 39 -0.50 0.52 15.57
CA ALA A 39 -1.78 -0.05 16.00
C ALA A 39 -2.43 0.80 17.09
N ALA A 40 -1.67 1.30 18.07
CA ALA A 40 -2.18 2.16 19.12
C ALA A 40 -2.74 3.48 18.54
N ALA A 41 -2.01 4.12 17.63
CA ALA A 41 -2.48 5.33 16.95
C ALA A 41 -3.78 5.10 16.16
N PHE A 42 -3.96 3.90 15.60
CA PHE A 42 -5.15 3.53 14.86
C PHE A 42 -6.31 3.15 15.79
N PHE A 43 -6.13 2.19 16.71
CA PHE A 43 -7.22 1.66 17.52
C PHE A 43 -7.64 2.55 18.68
N LEU A 44 -6.72 3.28 19.32
CA LEU A 44 -7.00 4.11 20.47
C LEU A 44 -7.42 5.53 20.10
N LYS A 45 -7.40 5.89 18.81
CA LYS A 45 -7.89 7.19 18.31
C LYS A 45 -9.34 7.36 18.69
N GLU A 46 -9.67 8.49 19.30
CA GLU A 46 -11.08 8.86 19.53
C GLU A 46 -11.79 9.15 18.21
N ARG A 47 -12.95 8.52 18.03
CA ARG A 47 -13.80 8.68 16.85
C ARG A 47 -15.16 9.17 17.30
N PRO A 48 -15.38 10.51 17.34
CA PRO A 48 -16.70 11.05 17.64
C PRO A 48 -17.68 10.59 16.57
N ALA A 49 -18.91 10.30 17.01
CA ALA A 49 -19.97 9.99 16.06
C ALA A 49 -20.14 11.16 15.07
N PRO A 50 -20.33 10.88 13.77
CA PRO A 50 -20.58 11.92 12.80
C PRO A 50 -21.87 12.70 13.16
N PRO A 51 -21.98 13.98 12.79
CA PRO A 51 -23.11 14.84 13.18
C PRO A 51 -24.45 14.39 12.60
N ALA A 52 -24.41 13.64 11.50
CA ALA A 52 -25.56 13.03 10.83
C ALA A 52 -25.09 11.79 10.06
N ALA A 53 -26.04 10.99 9.53
CA ALA A 53 -25.70 9.87 8.65
C ALA A 53 -25.14 10.35 7.29
N ALA A 54 -25.55 11.51 6.83
CA ALA A 54 -25.08 12.13 5.59
C ALA A 54 -25.17 13.66 5.62
N LEU A 55 -24.42 14.30 4.73
CA LEU A 55 -24.47 15.74 4.47
C LEU A 55 -24.71 15.97 2.96
N ILE A 56 -25.50 16.99 2.64
CA ILE A 56 -25.62 17.58 1.28
C ILE A 56 -25.24 19.05 1.40
N ASP A 57 -24.26 19.49 0.62
CA ASP A 57 -23.68 20.84 0.67
C ASP A 57 -23.35 21.27 2.11
N GLY A 58 -22.73 20.38 2.88
CA GLY A 58 -22.35 20.59 4.27
C GLY A 58 -23.50 20.60 5.28
N LYS A 59 -24.77 20.37 4.89
CA LYS A 59 -25.94 20.36 5.77
C LYS A 59 -26.41 18.93 6.03
N PRO A 60 -26.85 18.62 7.27
CA PRO A 60 -27.41 17.32 7.60
C PRO A 60 -28.57 16.92 6.68
N ALA A 61 -28.51 15.69 6.16
CA ALA A 61 -29.48 15.11 5.26
C ALA A 61 -29.84 13.68 5.67
N THR A 62 -30.97 13.18 5.17
CA THR A 62 -31.26 11.74 5.27
C THR A 62 -30.36 10.95 4.33
N LEU A 63 -30.13 9.69 4.65
CA LEU A 63 -29.34 8.81 3.82
C LEU A 63 -29.95 8.66 2.41
N GLU A 64 -31.30 8.54 2.35
CA GLU A 64 -32.04 8.40 1.11
C GLU A 64 -31.87 9.63 0.20
N ALA A 65 -31.98 10.82 0.77
CA ALA A 65 -31.76 12.07 0.01
C ALA A 65 -30.31 12.18 -0.48
N ALA A 66 -29.36 11.81 0.37
CA ALA A 66 -27.93 11.83 -0.02
C ALA A 66 -27.63 10.84 -1.14
N LEU A 67 -28.16 9.61 -1.07
CA LEU A 67 -27.99 8.60 -2.13
C LEU A 67 -28.64 9.04 -3.44
N ALA A 68 -29.86 9.61 -3.37
CA ALA A 68 -30.54 10.15 -4.56
C ALA A 68 -29.71 11.27 -5.21
N ARG A 69 -29.22 12.22 -4.39
CA ARG A 69 -28.36 13.31 -4.88
C ARG A 69 -27.04 12.81 -5.47
N ALA A 70 -26.42 11.83 -4.84
CA ALA A 70 -25.20 11.19 -5.36
C ALA A 70 -25.46 10.50 -6.70
N ALA A 71 -26.57 9.77 -6.83
CA ALA A 71 -26.98 9.15 -8.11
C ALA A 71 -27.21 10.18 -9.21
N GLU A 72 -27.90 11.30 -8.91
CA GLU A 72 -28.09 12.41 -9.88
C GLU A 72 -26.77 12.98 -10.39
N ILE A 73 -25.80 13.22 -9.47
CA ILE A 73 -24.46 13.73 -9.84
C ILE A 73 -23.76 12.73 -10.76
N LEU A 74 -23.74 11.45 -10.39
CA LEU A 74 -23.05 10.41 -11.16
C LEU A 74 -23.71 10.15 -12.53
N GLN A 75 -25.05 10.22 -12.62
CA GLN A 75 -25.78 10.09 -13.89
C GLN A 75 -25.54 11.26 -14.84
N ALA A 76 -25.34 12.45 -14.32
CA ALA A 76 -25.09 13.66 -15.08
C ALA A 76 -23.63 13.76 -15.59
N ALA A 77 -22.72 13.01 -14.95
CA ALA A 77 -21.29 13.05 -15.29
C ALA A 77 -21.00 12.32 -16.61
N SER A 78 -20.11 12.91 -17.39
CA SER A 78 -19.60 12.33 -18.65
C SER A 78 -18.25 11.64 -18.46
N ALA A 79 -17.48 12.05 -17.46
CA ALA A 79 -16.17 11.50 -17.13
C ALA A 79 -16.01 11.37 -15.60
N PRO A 80 -16.80 10.51 -14.93
CA PRO A 80 -16.72 10.34 -13.49
C PRO A 80 -15.43 9.62 -13.08
N LEU A 81 -14.88 10.04 -11.94
CA LEU A 81 -13.72 9.42 -11.28
C LEU A 81 -14.16 8.71 -10.02
N VAL A 82 -13.81 7.44 -9.85
CA VAL A 82 -13.89 6.69 -8.58
C VAL A 82 -12.48 6.60 -8.00
N PHE A 83 -12.27 7.14 -6.79
CA PHE A 83 -10.95 7.26 -6.17
C PHE A 83 -10.92 6.73 -4.76
N GLY A 84 -9.84 6.02 -4.37
CA GLY A 84 -9.65 5.49 -3.03
C GLY A 84 -9.84 3.98 -2.94
N CYS A 85 -10.72 3.51 -2.04
CA CYS A 85 -11.03 2.10 -1.77
C CYS A 85 -10.00 1.32 -0.95
N GLU A 86 -8.90 1.92 -0.52
CA GLU A 86 -7.86 1.19 0.22
C GLU A 86 -8.24 0.92 1.68
N GLN A 87 -9.10 1.75 2.26
CA GLN A 87 -9.67 1.54 3.58
C GLN A 87 -11.08 0.92 3.48
N ALA A 88 -11.18 -0.17 2.69
CA ALA A 88 -12.44 -0.87 2.43
C ALA A 88 -12.23 -2.38 2.32
N SER A 89 -13.27 -3.16 2.62
CA SER A 89 -13.26 -4.61 2.46
C SER A 89 -13.17 -5.01 0.98
N VAL A 90 -12.77 -6.25 0.72
CA VAL A 90 -12.75 -6.82 -0.64
C VAL A 90 -14.12 -6.68 -1.32
N ASP A 91 -15.22 -6.90 -0.60
CA ASP A 91 -16.57 -6.81 -1.18
C ASP A 91 -16.94 -5.35 -1.51
N ALA A 92 -16.57 -4.39 -0.68
CA ALA A 92 -16.74 -2.97 -1.00
C ALA A 92 -15.90 -2.54 -2.22
N GLN A 93 -14.67 -3.05 -2.34
CA GLN A 93 -13.82 -2.81 -3.51
C GLN A 93 -14.43 -3.40 -4.79
N ARG A 94 -15.00 -4.61 -4.73
CA ARG A 94 -15.73 -5.22 -5.85
C ARG A 94 -16.95 -4.41 -6.27
N ALA A 95 -17.71 -3.92 -5.30
CA ALA A 95 -18.87 -3.06 -5.56
C ALA A 95 -18.45 -1.72 -6.21
N ALA A 96 -17.30 -1.15 -5.81
CA ALA A 96 -16.75 0.06 -6.41
C ALA A 96 -16.36 -0.15 -7.88
N VAL A 97 -15.73 -1.29 -8.22
CA VAL A 97 -15.39 -1.63 -9.61
C VAL A 97 -16.66 -1.82 -10.44
N ALA A 98 -17.68 -2.52 -9.93
CA ALA A 98 -18.95 -2.71 -10.62
C ALA A 98 -19.68 -1.37 -10.87
N LEU A 99 -19.60 -0.44 -9.92
CA LEU A 99 -20.15 0.91 -10.07
C LEU A 99 -19.37 1.69 -11.13
N ALA A 100 -18.05 1.62 -11.14
CA ALA A 100 -17.21 2.30 -12.13
C ALA A 100 -17.47 1.77 -13.55
N ASP A 101 -17.60 0.46 -13.72
CA ASP A 101 -17.95 -0.18 -15.00
C ASP A 101 -19.34 0.31 -15.51
N ARG A 102 -20.35 0.31 -14.61
CA ARG A 102 -21.70 0.79 -14.94
C ARG A 102 -21.75 2.24 -15.39
N LEU A 103 -20.88 3.09 -14.82
CA LEU A 103 -20.80 4.52 -15.11
C LEU A 103 -19.89 4.86 -16.31
N GLY A 104 -19.12 3.92 -16.82
CA GLY A 104 -18.03 4.22 -17.74
C GLY A 104 -16.92 5.06 -17.10
N ALA A 105 -16.78 4.98 -15.76
CA ALA A 105 -15.87 5.82 -14.98
C ALA A 105 -14.41 5.36 -15.08
N THR A 106 -13.50 6.25 -14.67
CA THR A 106 -12.15 5.82 -14.28
C THR A 106 -12.15 5.45 -12.81
N ILE A 107 -11.56 4.32 -12.46
CA ILE A 107 -11.33 3.91 -11.06
C ILE A 107 -9.85 3.80 -10.77
N ASP A 108 -9.41 4.43 -9.67
CA ASP A 108 -8.00 4.45 -9.29
C ASP A 108 -7.84 4.43 -7.76
N PRO A 109 -7.09 3.45 -7.19
CA PRO A 109 -6.74 3.45 -5.78
C PRO A 109 -5.86 4.65 -5.40
N THR A 110 -5.87 5.03 -4.12
CA THR A 110 -5.22 6.24 -3.60
C THR A 110 -3.72 6.36 -3.95
N ASP A 111 -3.01 5.25 -4.03
CA ASP A 111 -1.57 5.21 -4.30
C ASP A 111 -1.20 4.53 -5.63
N ALA A 112 -2.06 4.64 -6.63
CA ALA A 112 -1.82 4.04 -7.93
C ALA A 112 -0.50 4.46 -8.56
N ALA A 113 -0.08 5.72 -8.37
CA ALA A 113 1.18 6.23 -8.92
C ALA A 113 2.41 5.48 -8.37
N GLY A 114 2.42 5.11 -7.08
CA GLY A 114 3.49 4.31 -6.49
C GLY A 114 3.44 2.83 -6.84
N ARG A 115 2.24 2.28 -7.04
CA ARG A 115 2.03 0.84 -7.31
C ARG A 115 2.02 0.49 -8.78
N SER A 116 1.51 1.35 -9.65
CA SER A 116 1.53 1.14 -11.11
C SER A 116 2.93 0.83 -11.61
N GLN A 117 3.92 1.28 -10.90
CA GLN A 117 5.32 1.12 -11.20
C GLN A 117 5.85 -0.28 -10.86
N ASN A 118 5.44 -0.86 -9.75
CA ASN A 118 5.70 -2.28 -9.48
C ASN A 118 4.98 -3.18 -10.49
N HIS A 119 3.82 -2.75 -11.00
CA HIS A 119 3.07 -3.49 -12.01
C HIS A 119 3.76 -3.50 -13.38
N ALA A 120 4.42 -2.41 -13.77
CA ALA A 120 5.20 -2.38 -15.01
C ALA A 120 6.40 -3.37 -14.93
N ALA A 121 7.08 -3.43 -13.79
CA ALA A 121 8.12 -4.44 -13.56
C ALA A 121 7.54 -5.86 -13.60
N LEU A 122 6.38 -6.09 -12.97
CA LEU A 122 5.67 -7.37 -12.99
C LEU A 122 5.31 -7.81 -14.42
N GLN A 123 4.77 -6.91 -15.24
CA GLN A 123 4.36 -7.21 -16.61
C GLN A 123 5.55 -7.54 -17.53
N THR A 124 6.71 -6.93 -17.31
CA THR A 124 7.88 -7.08 -18.18
C THR A 124 8.83 -8.19 -17.72
N LEU A 125 8.98 -8.39 -16.42
CA LEU A 125 9.96 -9.31 -15.83
C LEU A 125 9.33 -10.43 -15.00
N GLY A 126 8.08 -10.26 -14.57
CA GLY A 126 7.49 -11.07 -13.53
C GLY A 126 7.89 -10.60 -12.13
N ALA A 127 7.48 -11.36 -11.11
CA ALA A 127 7.87 -11.14 -9.73
C ALA A 127 8.22 -12.46 -9.05
N VAL A 128 9.23 -12.43 -8.20
CA VAL A 128 9.58 -13.54 -7.33
C VAL A 128 9.31 -13.09 -5.91
N THR A 129 8.13 -13.44 -5.43
CA THR A 129 7.62 -13.05 -4.11
C THR A 129 7.46 -14.27 -3.20
N SER A 130 7.09 -14.04 -1.96
CA SER A 130 6.87 -15.08 -0.94
C SER A 130 5.87 -14.58 0.09
N THR A 131 5.40 -15.46 0.97
CA THR A 131 4.64 -15.03 2.14
C THR A 131 5.56 -14.58 3.28
N LEU A 132 5.06 -13.68 4.14
CA LEU A 132 5.79 -13.27 5.34
C LEU A 132 6.09 -14.47 6.25
N GLY A 133 5.20 -15.45 6.30
CA GLY A 133 5.40 -16.70 7.05
C GLY A 133 6.55 -17.54 6.50
N GLU A 134 6.69 -17.67 5.19
CA GLU A 134 7.83 -18.35 4.58
C GLU A 134 9.15 -17.60 4.83
N VAL A 135 9.15 -16.29 4.67
CA VAL A 135 10.33 -15.46 4.99
C VAL A 135 10.73 -15.64 6.45
N ALA A 136 9.79 -15.53 7.39
CA ALA A 136 10.03 -15.73 8.81
C ALA A 136 10.56 -17.13 9.13
N GLY A 137 10.02 -18.16 8.45
CA GLY A 137 10.39 -19.55 8.70
C GLY A 137 11.72 -20.00 8.10
N ARG A 138 12.18 -19.37 7.01
CA ARG A 138 13.24 -19.96 6.16
C ARG A 138 14.35 -19.01 5.74
N SER A 139 14.12 -17.69 5.61
CA SER A 139 15.17 -16.80 5.13
C SER A 139 16.27 -16.63 6.16
N ASP A 140 17.53 -16.74 5.76
CA ASP A 140 18.70 -16.54 6.60
C ASP A 140 19.36 -15.17 6.40
N LEU A 141 18.96 -14.45 5.35
CA LEU A 141 19.34 -13.06 5.11
C LEU A 141 18.10 -12.23 4.78
N ILE A 142 17.92 -11.13 5.50
CA ILE A 142 16.93 -10.10 5.17
C ILE A 142 17.65 -8.80 4.85
N VAL A 143 17.30 -8.21 3.72
CA VAL A 143 17.79 -6.89 3.30
C VAL A 143 16.61 -5.93 3.28
N TYR A 144 16.70 -4.84 4.02
CA TYR A 144 15.80 -3.69 3.92
C TYR A 144 16.47 -2.64 3.04
N TRP A 145 15.92 -2.44 1.85
CA TRP A 145 16.43 -1.50 0.87
C TRP A 145 15.60 -0.23 0.86
N ASN A 146 16.20 0.88 1.27
CA ASN A 146 15.61 2.22 1.29
C ASN A 146 14.23 2.28 1.97
N CYS A 147 14.06 1.56 3.09
CA CYS A 147 12.85 1.56 3.90
C CYS A 147 13.17 1.50 5.39
N ASP A 148 12.24 1.98 6.22
CA ASP A 148 12.37 2.00 7.68
C ASP A 148 11.20 1.27 8.37
N PRO A 149 11.19 -0.08 8.34
CA PRO A 149 10.12 -0.85 8.96
C PRO A 149 10.01 -0.64 10.48
N ALA A 150 11.06 -0.24 11.16
CA ALA A 150 10.98 0.04 12.60
C ALA A 150 10.01 1.20 12.92
N VAL A 151 9.79 2.10 11.98
CA VAL A 151 8.83 3.21 12.08
C VAL A 151 7.50 2.87 11.42
N THR A 152 7.54 2.41 10.16
CA THR A 152 6.33 2.22 9.35
C THR A 152 5.59 0.91 9.65
N HIS A 153 6.33 -0.15 10.02
CA HIS A 153 5.84 -1.50 10.30
C HIS A 153 6.50 -2.08 11.56
N PRO A 154 6.32 -1.48 12.74
CA PRO A 154 7.18 -1.74 13.91
C PRO A 154 7.30 -3.21 14.28
N ARG A 155 6.21 -3.99 14.13
CA ARG A 155 6.22 -5.41 14.46
C ARG A 155 6.81 -6.33 13.37
N HIS A 156 7.10 -5.78 12.18
CA HIS A 156 7.70 -6.57 11.09
C HIS A 156 9.09 -7.10 11.48
N ILE A 157 9.91 -6.28 12.17
CA ILE A 157 11.23 -6.72 12.60
C ILE A 157 11.14 -7.87 13.60
N GLU A 158 10.27 -7.74 14.62
CA GLU A 158 10.04 -8.78 15.62
C GLU A 158 9.48 -10.06 15.01
N ARG A 159 8.35 -9.93 14.27
CA ARG A 159 7.59 -11.08 13.77
C ARG A 159 8.23 -11.78 12.58
N ILE A 160 9.03 -11.07 11.79
CA ILE A 160 9.59 -11.60 10.53
C ILE A 160 11.12 -11.65 10.61
N ALA A 161 11.78 -10.50 10.80
CA ALA A 161 13.23 -10.43 10.70
C ALA A 161 13.95 -11.08 11.90
N ARG A 162 13.36 -11.04 13.08
CA ARG A 162 13.92 -11.65 14.30
C ARG A 162 13.15 -12.89 14.79
N HIS A 163 12.15 -13.31 14.02
CA HIS A 163 11.41 -14.54 14.35
C HIS A 163 12.35 -15.77 14.28
N PRO A 164 12.24 -16.72 15.22
CA PRO A 164 12.97 -17.99 15.13
C PRO A 164 12.63 -18.74 13.84
N PHE A 165 13.59 -19.53 13.33
CA PHE A 165 13.30 -20.42 12.19
C PHE A 165 12.28 -21.49 12.62
N THR A 166 11.23 -21.65 11.82
CA THR A 166 10.15 -22.61 12.10
C THR A 166 10.16 -23.81 11.15
N THR A 167 10.94 -23.72 10.06
CA THR A 167 11.06 -24.83 9.09
C THR A 167 12.18 -25.77 9.53
N PRO A 168 11.97 -27.10 9.51
CA PRO A 168 13.04 -28.06 9.77
C PRO A 168 14.20 -27.88 8.78
N GLY A 169 15.41 -27.97 9.25
CA GLY A 169 16.62 -27.86 8.41
C GLY A 169 17.83 -27.37 9.19
N ASP A 170 18.96 -27.36 8.51
CA ASP A 170 20.21 -26.81 9.05
C ASP A 170 20.20 -25.29 8.80
N HIS A 171 19.73 -24.54 9.78
CA HIS A 171 19.71 -23.08 9.77
C HIS A 171 20.93 -22.53 10.49
N PRO A 172 21.43 -21.31 10.11
CA PRO A 172 22.44 -20.63 10.90
C PRO A 172 21.89 -20.29 12.30
N ALA A 173 22.77 -20.07 13.27
CA ALA A 173 22.38 -19.77 14.65
C ALA A 173 21.46 -18.53 14.75
N ALA A 174 21.61 -17.57 13.82
CA ALA A 174 20.77 -16.39 13.72
C ALA A 174 20.61 -15.91 12.26
N ARG A 175 19.44 -15.38 11.94
CA ARG A 175 19.18 -14.65 10.70
C ARG A 175 19.95 -13.34 10.71
N ARG A 176 20.55 -12.99 9.59
CA ARG A 176 21.23 -11.71 9.41
C ARG A 176 20.29 -10.68 8.78
N VAL A 177 20.35 -9.46 9.31
CA VAL A 177 19.56 -8.32 8.84
C VAL A 177 20.50 -7.22 8.38
N ILE A 178 20.39 -6.81 7.13
CA ILE A 178 21.14 -5.70 6.54
C ILE A 178 20.16 -4.60 6.17
N VAL A 179 20.46 -3.35 6.52
CA VAL A 179 19.69 -2.18 6.11
C VAL A 179 20.54 -1.32 5.19
N VAL A 180 20.03 -1.03 4.00
CA VAL A 180 20.63 -0.10 3.03
C VAL A 180 19.80 1.18 3.04
N ALA A 181 20.37 2.30 3.47
CA ALA A 181 19.63 3.55 3.64
C ALA A 181 20.52 4.79 3.45
N PRO A 182 19.95 5.93 3.04
CA PRO A 182 20.72 7.16 2.85
C PRO A 182 21.19 7.78 4.18
N ASN A 183 20.49 7.51 5.26
CA ASN A 183 20.80 8.03 6.58
C ASN A 183 20.60 6.97 7.65
N ARG A 184 21.22 7.17 8.80
CA ARG A 184 20.90 6.38 9.99
C ARG A 184 19.45 6.62 10.38
N ASN A 185 18.69 5.55 10.56
CA ASN A 185 17.27 5.56 10.92
C ASN A 185 17.02 4.52 12.03
N ALA A 186 15.76 4.36 12.44
CA ALA A 186 15.43 3.41 13.51
C ALA A 186 15.77 1.96 13.11
N SER A 187 15.55 1.59 11.87
CA SER A 187 15.85 0.23 11.38
C SER A 187 17.35 -0.04 11.32
N THR A 188 18.20 0.95 10.98
CA THR A 188 19.65 0.77 10.98
C THR A 188 20.22 0.47 12.37
N THR A 189 19.56 0.92 13.45
CA THR A 189 19.97 0.61 14.83
C THR A 189 19.59 -0.80 15.27
N LEU A 190 18.61 -1.41 14.63
CA LEU A 190 18.13 -2.77 14.89
C LEU A 190 18.76 -3.81 13.95
N ALA A 191 19.45 -3.38 12.91
CA ALA A 191 20.14 -4.24 11.95
C ALA A 191 21.44 -4.80 12.51
N ASP A 192 21.89 -5.94 11.96
CA ASP A 192 23.24 -6.44 12.23
C ASP A 192 24.28 -5.61 11.47
N GLU A 193 23.87 -5.05 10.32
CA GLU A 193 24.71 -4.24 9.44
C GLU A 193 23.90 -3.13 8.80
N ALA A 194 24.48 -1.94 8.73
CA ALA A 194 23.92 -0.78 8.04
C ALA A 194 24.87 -0.33 6.92
N LEU A 195 24.35 -0.26 5.71
CA LEU A 195 25.07 0.16 4.53
C LEU A 195 24.57 1.52 4.07
N THR A 196 25.50 2.41 3.75
CA THR A 196 25.17 3.76 3.32
C THR A 196 24.81 3.78 1.83
N LEU A 197 23.74 4.48 1.50
CA LEU A 197 23.29 4.73 0.13
C LEU A 197 23.05 6.23 -0.03
N ARG A 198 23.59 6.86 -1.06
CA ARG A 198 23.24 8.24 -1.39
C ARG A 198 21.77 8.31 -1.83
N ALA A 199 21.04 9.34 -1.42
CA ALA A 199 19.71 9.62 -1.98
C ALA A 199 19.78 9.75 -3.52
N GLY A 200 18.92 8.98 -4.23
CA GLY A 200 18.96 8.86 -5.69
C GLY A 200 20.12 8.00 -6.24
N GLY A 201 20.81 7.26 -5.40
CA GLY A 201 21.89 6.34 -5.80
C GLY A 201 21.46 4.90 -6.00
N ASP A 202 20.16 4.61 -5.88
CA ASP A 202 19.62 3.25 -5.87
C ASP A 202 19.99 2.45 -7.12
N LEU A 203 19.75 3.01 -8.32
CA LEU A 203 20.03 2.32 -9.58
C LEU A 203 21.52 2.03 -9.76
N ALA A 204 22.39 2.98 -9.41
CA ALA A 204 23.82 2.79 -9.51
C ALA A 204 24.30 1.68 -8.56
N ALA A 205 23.82 1.69 -7.31
CA ALA A 205 24.14 0.67 -6.33
C ALA A 205 23.60 -0.72 -6.74
N LEU A 206 22.35 -0.79 -7.19
CA LEU A 206 21.76 -2.03 -7.71
C LEU A 206 22.49 -2.56 -8.93
N ALA A 207 22.90 -1.69 -9.87
CA ALA A 207 23.67 -2.09 -11.04
C ALA A 207 25.03 -2.72 -10.66
N VAL A 208 25.74 -2.10 -9.70
CA VAL A 208 27.01 -2.63 -9.18
C VAL A 208 26.80 -3.98 -8.49
N VAL A 209 25.84 -4.08 -7.58
CA VAL A 209 25.55 -5.34 -6.86
C VAL A 209 25.16 -6.43 -7.83
N ARG A 210 24.30 -6.14 -8.83
CA ARG A 210 23.88 -7.08 -9.86
C ARG A 210 25.06 -7.57 -10.71
N ALA A 211 25.94 -6.66 -11.16
CA ALA A 211 27.12 -7.05 -11.92
C ALA A 211 28.00 -8.05 -11.14
N ILE A 212 28.19 -7.83 -9.85
CA ILE A 212 28.97 -8.72 -8.99
C ILE A 212 28.23 -10.03 -8.69
N VAL A 213 26.90 -9.98 -8.50
CA VAL A 213 26.08 -11.18 -8.26
C VAL A 213 26.06 -12.06 -9.52
N ALA A 214 25.88 -11.47 -10.69
CA ALA A 214 25.80 -12.20 -11.96
C ALA A 214 27.14 -12.83 -12.39
N ALA A 215 28.27 -12.30 -11.92
CA ALA A 215 29.59 -12.81 -12.28
C ALA A 215 29.88 -14.17 -11.63
N GLU A 216 30.38 -15.12 -12.42
CA GLU A 216 30.81 -16.44 -11.92
C GLU A 216 32.07 -16.34 -11.06
N LYS A 217 33.01 -15.50 -11.45
CA LYS A 217 34.26 -15.24 -10.74
C LYS A 217 34.43 -13.75 -10.47
N PRO A 218 35.03 -13.36 -9.33
CA PRO A 218 35.35 -11.97 -9.04
C PRO A 218 36.15 -11.26 -10.14
N ALA A 219 37.01 -11.97 -10.84
CA ALA A 219 37.83 -11.43 -11.93
C ALA A 219 37.02 -11.07 -13.19
N ASP A 220 35.79 -11.58 -13.32
CA ASP A 220 34.92 -11.30 -14.47
C ASP A 220 34.19 -9.95 -14.31
N VAL A 221 34.21 -9.39 -13.11
CA VAL A 221 33.60 -8.08 -12.81
C VAL A 221 34.55 -6.97 -13.25
N LYS A 222 34.19 -6.28 -14.32
CA LYS A 222 34.91 -5.08 -14.77
C LYS A 222 34.20 -3.84 -14.31
N ILE A 223 34.71 -3.23 -13.27
CA ILE A 223 34.26 -1.90 -12.79
C ILE A 223 35.49 -0.99 -12.92
N ASP A 224 35.54 -0.28 -14.03
CA ASP A 224 36.77 0.45 -14.43
C ASP A 224 36.94 1.79 -13.64
N ASN A 225 35.91 2.23 -12.89
CA ASN A 225 35.96 3.51 -12.21
C ASN A 225 35.30 3.44 -10.83
N GLU A 226 36.08 3.09 -9.81
CA GLU A 226 35.62 3.03 -8.41
C GLU A 226 35.19 4.38 -7.87
N ASP A 227 35.88 5.47 -8.25
CA ASP A 227 35.53 6.84 -7.84
C ASP A 227 34.13 7.24 -8.38
N GLN A 228 33.77 6.73 -9.56
CA GLN A 228 32.43 6.95 -10.11
C GLN A 228 31.36 6.18 -9.32
N VAL A 229 31.64 4.95 -8.92
CA VAL A 229 30.74 4.18 -8.04
C VAL A 229 30.50 4.95 -6.76
N GLU A 230 31.56 5.40 -6.08
CA GLU A 230 31.42 6.15 -4.83
C GLU A 230 30.65 7.46 -5.00
N ARG A 231 30.93 8.20 -6.07
CA ARG A 231 30.21 9.45 -6.36
C ARG A 231 28.71 9.23 -6.62
N LEU A 232 28.34 8.15 -7.31
CA LEU A 232 26.94 7.87 -7.65
C LEU A 232 26.16 7.23 -6.50
N THR A 233 26.80 6.34 -5.77
CA THR A 233 26.13 5.53 -4.72
C THR A 233 26.29 6.13 -3.32
N GLY A 234 27.30 6.99 -3.11
CA GLY A 234 27.66 7.53 -1.80
C GLY A 234 28.46 6.56 -0.93
N ALA A 235 28.94 5.44 -1.50
CA ALA A 235 29.74 4.46 -0.78
C ALA A 235 30.77 3.79 -1.69
N PRO A 236 31.94 3.35 -1.16
CA PRO A 236 32.99 2.71 -1.92
C PRO A 236 32.53 1.35 -2.52
N LEU A 237 33.14 0.97 -3.63
CA LEU A 237 32.87 -0.32 -4.29
C LEU A 237 32.94 -1.51 -3.32
N ALA A 238 33.86 -1.48 -2.36
CA ALA A 238 34.03 -2.52 -1.37
C ALA A 238 32.75 -2.80 -0.55
N GLN A 239 31.92 -1.77 -0.24
CA GLN A 239 30.64 -1.96 0.43
C GLN A 239 29.67 -2.78 -0.41
N TRP A 240 29.58 -2.49 -1.69
CA TRP A 240 28.66 -3.19 -2.62
C TRP A 240 29.15 -4.60 -2.92
N ALA A 241 30.48 -4.80 -3.04
CA ALA A 241 31.07 -6.11 -3.16
C ALA A 241 30.78 -6.97 -1.93
N TYR A 242 30.86 -6.37 -0.75
CA TYR A 242 30.48 -7.02 0.51
C TYR A 242 29.01 -7.46 0.49
N LEU A 243 28.08 -6.57 0.14
CA LEU A 243 26.65 -6.92 0.05
C LEU A 243 26.43 -8.07 -0.96
N ALA A 244 27.03 -7.98 -2.15
CA ALA A 244 26.92 -9.02 -3.17
C ALA A 244 27.45 -10.38 -2.67
N GLN A 245 28.54 -10.37 -1.90
CA GLN A 245 29.07 -11.59 -1.28
C GLN A 245 28.10 -12.15 -0.23
N ARG A 246 27.50 -11.28 0.61
CA ARG A 246 26.49 -11.72 1.60
C ARG A 246 25.28 -12.36 0.92
N LEU A 247 24.82 -11.75 -0.18
CA LEU A 247 23.75 -12.31 -1.00
C LEU A 247 24.13 -13.72 -1.51
N LYS A 248 25.30 -13.88 -2.14
CA LYS A 248 25.76 -15.19 -2.68
C LYS A 248 25.92 -16.29 -1.63
N LEU A 249 26.25 -15.93 -0.38
CA LEU A 249 26.45 -16.89 0.71
C LEU A 249 25.17 -17.30 1.40
N ALA A 250 24.11 -16.48 1.30
CA ALA A 250 22.83 -16.77 1.91
C ALA A 250 22.13 -17.93 1.19
N ARG A 251 21.43 -18.77 1.94
CA ARG A 251 20.62 -19.87 1.38
C ARG A 251 19.28 -19.39 0.87
N TYR A 252 18.72 -18.38 1.54
CA TYR A 252 17.45 -17.76 1.16
C TYR A 252 17.44 -16.30 1.60
N THR A 253 17.51 -15.42 0.62
CA THR A 253 17.46 -13.97 0.84
C THR A 253 16.03 -13.43 0.65
N ALA A 254 15.57 -12.58 1.57
CA ALA A 254 14.38 -11.76 1.36
C ALA A 254 14.78 -10.28 1.30
N ILE A 255 14.42 -9.60 0.22
CA ILE A 255 14.64 -8.16 0.04
C ILE A 255 13.31 -7.45 0.23
N PHE A 256 13.20 -6.64 1.29
CA PHE A 256 12.10 -5.71 1.47
C PHE A 256 12.53 -4.33 1.02
N TYR A 257 11.70 -3.66 0.24
CA TYR A 257 12.07 -2.37 -0.32
C TYR A 257 10.89 -1.40 -0.38
N ALA A 258 11.20 -0.12 -0.33
CA ALA A 258 10.27 0.96 -0.66
C ALA A 258 10.90 1.78 -1.79
N PRO A 259 10.27 1.86 -2.97
CA PRO A 259 10.77 2.69 -4.05
C PRO A 259 10.77 4.16 -3.66
N ASP A 260 11.91 4.84 -3.81
CA ASP A 260 12.00 6.27 -3.57
C ASP A 260 11.30 7.02 -4.72
N ARG A 261 10.23 7.72 -4.40
CA ARG A 261 9.47 8.53 -5.36
C ARG A 261 10.21 9.80 -5.80
N SER A 262 11.20 10.23 -5.01
CA SER A 262 12.04 11.38 -5.33
C SER A 262 13.25 11.02 -6.20
N ASP A 263 13.53 9.73 -6.44
CA ASP A 263 14.60 9.29 -7.32
C ASP A 263 14.31 9.74 -8.76
N PRO A 264 15.23 10.46 -9.43
CA PRO A 264 15.06 10.92 -10.80
C PRO A 264 14.78 9.80 -11.82
N ALA A 265 15.24 8.58 -11.54
CA ALA A 265 15.00 7.41 -12.37
C ALA A 265 13.59 6.85 -12.23
N GLY A 266 12.89 7.28 -11.18
CA GLY A 266 11.55 6.85 -10.83
C GLY A 266 11.48 5.46 -10.19
N PRO A 267 10.47 5.23 -9.37
CA PRO A 267 10.30 4.01 -8.58
C PRO A 267 10.13 2.74 -9.45
N ASN A 268 9.70 2.86 -10.72
CA ASN A 268 9.66 1.75 -11.68
C ASN A 268 11.03 1.14 -11.94
N ALA A 269 12.02 1.97 -12.20
CA ALA A 269 13.35 1.51 -12.53
C ALA A 269 14.01 0.83 -11.32
N ILE A 270 13.72 1.31 -10.11
CA ILE A 270 14.19 0.68 -8.86
C ILE A 270 13.53 -0.67 -8.65
N ALA A 271 12.20 -0.77 -8.76
CA ALA A 271 11.46 -2.03 -8.65
C ALA A 271 11.93 -3.06 -9.69
N GLN A 272 12.15 -2.61 -10.93
CA GLN A 272 12.70 -3.44 -12.00
C GLN A 272 14.11 -3.94 -11.65
N SER A 273 15.01 -3.05 -11.21
CA SER A 273 16.39 -3.43 -10.87
C SER A 273 16.46 -4.39 -9.68
N ILE A 274 15.58 -4.26 -8.69
CA ILE A 274 15.47 -5.22 -7.57
C ILE A 274 14.96 -6.57 -8.07
N THR A 275 13.95 -6.59 -8.93
CA THR A 275 13.44 -7.83 -9.53
C THR A 275 14.52 -8.53 -10.35
N GLU A 276 15.30 -7.77 -11.13
CA GLU A 276 16.42 -8.28 -11.88
C GLU A 276 17.57 -8.79 -10.99
N LEU A 277 17.83 -8.12 -9.85
CA LEU A 277 18.77 -8.59 -8.85
C LEU A 277 18.35 -9.95 -8.28
N VAL A 278 17.09 -10.11 -7.94
CA VAL A 278 16.53 -11.39 -7.47
C VAL A 278 16.71 -12.47 -8.54
N ARG A 279 16.40 -12.18 -9.81
CA ARG A 279 16.57 -13.10 -10.93
C ARG A 279 18.04 -13.50 -11.12
N ASP A 280 18.96 -12.53 -11.06
CA ASP A 280 20.39 -12.79 -11.21
C ASP A 280 20.91 -13.64 -10.04
N HIS A 281 20.40 -13.40 -8.83
CA HIS A 281 20.75 -14.14 -7.62
C HIS A 281 20.27 -15.60 -7.65
N HIS A 282 19.18 -15.92 -8.35
CA HIS A 282 18.67 -17.29 -8.48
C HIS A 282 19.64 -18.25 -9.20
N ARG A 283 20.70 -17.75 -9.84
CA ARG A 283 21.79 -18.58 -10.36
C ARG A 283 22.63 -19.22 -9.24
N HIS A 284 22.60 -18.65 -8.05
CA HIS A 284 23.38 -19.09 -6.90
C HIS A 284 22.51 -19.77 -5.85
N THR A 285 21.43 -19.11 -5.42
CA THR A 285 20.56 -19.57 -4.37
C THR A 285 19.19 -18.88 -4.46
N ARG A 286 18.35 -19.03 -3.46
CA ARG A 286 16.98 -18.48 -3.46
C ARG A 286 16.97 -17.02 -3.00
N ALA A 287 16.19 -16.21 -3.70
CA ALA A 287 15.87 -14.86 -3.27
C ALA A 287 14.43 -14.50 -3.62
N VAL A 288 13.85 -13.61 -2.84
CA VAL A 288 12.52 -13.02 -3.07
C VAL A 288 12.58 -11.52 -2.81
N ALA A 289 11.69 -10.79 -3.43
CA ALA A 289 11.52 -9.36 -3.17
C ALA A 289 10.05 -9.05 -2.85
N LEU A 290 9.84 -8.21 -1.83
CA LEU A 290 8.53 -7.76 -1.39
C LEU A 290 8.59 -6.26 -1.09
N THR A 291 7.54 -5.54 -1.44
CA THR A 291 7.32 -4.20 -0.90
C THR A 291 6.72 -4.29 0.50
N LEU A 292 7.10 -3.38 1.38
CA LEU A 292 6.33 -3.15 2.60
C LEU A 292 5.00 -2.51 2.20
N GLY A 293 3.90 -3.06 2.71
CA GLY A 293 2.55 -2.65 2.31
C GLY A 293 2.17 -1.27 2.81
N GLU A 294 1.12 -0.72 2.22
CA GLU A 294 0.45 0.49 2.68
C GLU A 294 -0.63 0.14 3.72
N PRO A 295 -1.09 1.12 4.53
CA PRO A 295 -2.20 0.92 5.46
C PRO A 295 -3.47 0.42 4.78
N GLY A 296 -4.32 -0.25 5.55
CA GLY A 296 -5.62 -0.72 5.07
C GLY A 296 -5.54 -1.99 4.22
N ASN A 297 -6.32 -2.03 3.15
CA ASN A 297 -6.47 -3.13 2.20
C ASN A 297 -6.02 -2.72 0.78
N ALA A 298 -4.93 -2.03 0.72
CA ALA A 298 -4.36 -1.54 -0.55
C ALA A 298 -3.97 -2.68 -1.52
N PRO A 299 -3.36 -3.79 -1.07
CA PRO A 299 -3.16 -4.94 -1.95
C PRO A 299 -4.47 -5.54 -2.45
N GLY A 300 -5.52 -5.55 -1.60
CA GLY A 300 -6.86 -6.00 -1.98
C GLY A 300 -7.45 -5.18 -3.11
N ALA A 301 -7.33 -3.84 -3.07
CA ALA A 301 -7.81 -2.99 -4.15
C ALA A 301 -7.15 -3.33 -5.49
N ALA A 302 -5.82 -3.55 -5.50
CA ALA A 302 -5.11 -3.96 -6.70
C ALA A 302 -5.52 -5.36 -7.19
N GLN A 303 -5.70 -6.32 -6.27
CA GLN A 303 -6.12 -7.68 -6.61
C GLN A 303 -7.54 -7.70 -7.18
N VAL A 304 -8.49 -7.01 -6.54
CA VAL A 304 -9.88 -6.93 -7.00
C VAL A 304 -9.95 -6.29 -8.39
N LEU A 305 -9.25 -5.19 -8.62
CA LEU A 305 -9.15 -4.58 -9.94
C LEU A 305 -8.56 -5.56 -10.96
N ALA A 306 -7.45 -6.23 -10.64
CA ALA A 306 -6.84 -7.20 -11.54
C ALA A 306 -7.78 -8.37 -11.88
N TRP A 307 -8.55 -8.89 -10.91
CA TRP A 307 -9.49 -9.99 -11.16
C TRP A 307 -10.66 -9.59 -12.06
N GLN A 308 -11.19 -8.39 -11.88
CA GLN A 308 -12.40 -7.95 -12.58
C GLN A 308 -12.11 -7.26 -13.90
N THR A 309 -10.90 -6.73 -14.09
CA THR A 309 -10.58 -5.89 -15.25
C THR A 309 -9.35 -6.35 -16.04
N GLY A 310 -8.50 -7.16 -15.44
CA GLY A 310 -7.17 -7.51 -15.97
C GLY A 310 -6.07 -6.51 -15.64
N PHE A 311 -6.39 -5.38 -14.96
CA PHE A 311 -5.44 -4.32 -14.60
C PHE A 311 -5.54 -3.99 -13.11
N PRO A 312 -4.41 -3.75 -12.43
CA PRO A 312 -4.40 -3.58 -10.97
C PRO A 312 -4.64 -2.13 -10.50
N SER A 313 -4.67 -1.15 -11.38
CA SER A 313 -4.88 0.27 -11.07
C SER A 313 -5.21 1.09 -12.29
N ALA A 314 -5.69 2.32 -12.10
CA ALA A 314 -5.90 3.32 -13.13
C ALA A 314 -6.75 2.77 -14.32
N VAL A 315 -7.89 2.16 -14.00
CA VAL A 315 -8.75 1.50 -14.99
C VAL A 315 -9.84 2.46 -15.46
N ASN A 316 -9.93 2.66 -16.78
CA ASN A 316 -10.95 3.47 -17.44
C ASN A 316 -11.94 2.58 -18.18
N PHE A 317 -13.24 2.81 -17.97
CA PHE A 317 -14.35 2.07 -18.58
C PHE A 317 -15.11 2.85 -19.66
N ALA A 318 -14.68 4.05 -20.03
CA ALA A 318 -15.41 4.92 -20.98
C ALA A 318 -15.63 4.27 -22.35
N ALA A 319 -14.76 3.34 -22.76
CA ALA A 319 -14.90 2.60 -24.02
C ALA A 319 -15.90 1.43 -23.97
N GLY A 320 -16.54 1.17 -22.80
CA GLY A 320 -17.43 0.02 -22.57
C GLY A 320 -16.67 -1.28 -22.25
N PHE A 321 -15.36 -1.21 -22.05
CA PHE A 321 -14.51 -2.30 -21.57
C PHE A 321 -13.30 -1.70 -20.83
N PRO A 322 -12.70 -2.45 -19.87
CA PRO A 322 -11.62 -1.93 -19.07
C PRO A 322 -10.35 -1.67 -19.88
N GLN A 323 -9.78 -0.50 -19.68
CA GLN A 323 -8.49 -0.08 -20.24
C GLN A 323 -7.63 0.52 -19.13
N SER A 324 -6.33 0.30 -19.16
CA SER A 324 -5.38 0.96 -18.26
C SER A 324 -4.22 1.48 -19.07
N LEU A 325 -4.01 2.79 -19.01
CA LEU A 325 -2.90 3.49 -19.64
C LEU A 325 -2.02 4.07 -18.53
N PRO A 326 -0.92 3.38 -18.16
CA PRO A 326 -0.06 3.84 -17.08
C PRO A 326 0.43 5.27 -17.29
N GLY A 327 0.25 6.12 -16.29
CA GLY A 327 0.58 7.54 -16.35
C GLY A 327 -0.48 8.44 -17.01
N GLU A 328 -1.40 7.88 -17.79
CA GLU A 328 -2.47 8.65 -18.46
C GLU A 328 -3.80 8.56 -17.69
N SER A 329 -4.20 7.36 -17.30
CA SER A 329 -5.50 7.11 -16.63
C SER A 329 -5.40 7.12 -15.09
N THR A 330 -4.32 7.63 -14.50
CA THR A 330 -4.27 7.80 -13.04
C THR A 330 -5.14 8.96 -12.59
N ALA A 331 -5.71 8.86 -11.38
CA ALA A 331 -6.52 9.93 -10.79
C ALA A 331 -5.74 11.26 -10.74
N ALA A 332 -4.46 11.21 -10.40
CA ALA A 332 -3.61 12.38 -10.38
C ALA A 332 -3.53 13.08 -11.75
N THR A 333 -3.28 12.32 -12.82
CA THR A 333 -3.19 12.86 -14.18
C THR A 333 -4.51 13.41 -14.68
N ILE A 334 -5.61 12.66 -14.48
CA ILE A 334 -6.96 13.04 -14.90
C ILE A 334 -7.40 14.34 -14.20
N LEU A 335 -7.16 14.45 -12.90
CA LEU A 335 -7.48 15.65 -12.13
C LEU A 335 -6.57 16.83 -12.54
N GLU A 336 -5.29 16.60 -12.79
CA GLU A 336 -4.35 17.64 -13.21
C GLU A 336 -4.67 18.22 -14.59
N ARG A 337 -5.21 17.39 -15.49
CA ARG A 337 -5.65 17.79 -16.82
C ARG A 337 -7.11 18.31 -16.87
N ALA A 338 -7.79 18.33 -15.73
CA ALA A 338 -9.19 18.71 -15.60
C ALA A 338 -10.13 17.87 -16.52
N GLU A 339 -9.86 16.57 -16.60
CA GLU A 339 -10.65 15.65 -17.47
C GLU A 339 -11.83 15.04 -16.71
N ALA A 340 -11.82 14.96 -15.38
CA ALA A 340 -12.96 14.48 -14.59
C ALA A 340 -13.99 15.60 -14.36
N ASP A 341 -15.29 15.27 -14.45
CA ASP A 341 -16.40 16.21 -14.23
C ASP A 341 -17.24 15.88 -12.97
N ALA A 342 -16.99 14.73 -12.33
CA ALA A 342 -17.49 14.36 -11.01
C ALA A 342 -16.53 13.38 -10.35
N ALA A 343 -16.54 13.29 -9.01
CA ALA A 343 -15.71 12.34 -8.27
C ALA A 343 -16.52 11.61 -7.18
N LEU A 344 -16.37 10.28 -7.11
CA LEU A 344 -16.76 9.44 -5.98
C LEU A 344 -15.49 9.04 -5.24
N ILE A 345 -15.35 9.51 -4.00
CA ILE A 345 -14.17 9.29 -3.16
C ILE A 345 -14.56 8.33 -2.04
N ILE A 346 -13.83 7.23 -1.93
CA ILE A 346 -14.14 6.14 -0.99
C ILE A 346 -13.00 5.97 -0.02
N ALA A 347 -13.24 6.31 1.25
CA ALA A 347 -12.33 6.17 2.37
C ALA A 347 -10.93 6.75 2.07
N ALA A 348 -10.91 7.99 1.57
CA ALA A 348 -9.69 8.72 1.21
C ALA A 348 -9.89 10.23 1.41
N ASP A 349 -8.81 10.95 1.75
CA ASP A 349 -8.82 12.40 1.88
C ASP A 349 -7.81 13.09 0.94
N PRO A 350 -8.10 13.14 -0.38
CA PRO A 350 -7.20 13.74 -1.36
C PRO A 350 -7.01 15.25 -1.20
N LEU A 351 -7.79 15.93 -0.37
CA LEU A 351 -7.62 17.36 -0.07
C LEU A 351 -6.92 17.61 1.28
N ASP A 352 -6.51 16.58 2.02
CA ASP A 352 -5.67 16.75 3.20
C ASP A 352 -4.23 17.11 2.78
N ALA A 353 -3.81 18.32 3.13
CA ALA A 353 -2.49 18.84 2.77
C ALA A 353 -1.31 18.06 3.38
N ALA A 354 -1.57 17.29 4.46
CA ALA A 354 -0.53 16.51 5.14
C ALA A 354 -0.27 15.14 4.49
N THR A 355 -1.26 14.58 3.83
CA THR A 355 -1.21 13.18 3.35
C THR A 355 -1.39 13.04 1.83
N THR A 356 -1.90 14.08 1.16
CA THR A 356 -2.18 14.00 -0.28
C THR A 356 -0.92 13.86 -1.14
N SER A 357 -1.00 13.01 -2.15
CA SER A 357 -0.02 12.91 -3.23
C SER A 357 -0.43 13.71 -4.48
N LEU A 358 -1.60 14.35 -4.48
CA LEU A 358 -2.09 15.12 -5.61
C LEU A 358 -1.38 16.49 -5.73
N SER A 359 -1.09 16.90 -6.95
CA SER A 359 -0.56 18.22 -7.24
C SER A 359 -1.56 19.33 -6.87
N ALA A 360 -1.07 20.56 -6.69
CA ALA A 360 -1.93 21.70 -6.42
C ALA A 360 -2.98 21.94 -7.54
N ALA A 361 -2.63 21.65 -8.80
CA ALA A 361 -3.56 21.73 -9.92
C ALA A 361 -4.68 20.70 -9.80
N ALA A 362 -4.34 19.43 -9.53
CA ALA A 362 -5.30 18.35 -9.31
C ALA A 362 -6.24 18.63 -8.14
N GLN A 363 -5.72 19.11 -7.01
CA GLN A 363 -6.54 19.51 -5.87
C GLN A 363 -7.47 20.70 -6.19
N THR A 364 -6.98 21.67 -6.97
CA THR A 364 -7.79 22.82 -7.39
C THR A 364 -8.97 22.37 -8.26
N HIS A 365 -8.71 21.48 -9.21
CA HIS A 365 -9.77 20.94 -10.07
C HIS A 365 -10.78 20.10 -9.26
N LEU A 366 -10.32 19.24 -8.34
CA LEU A 366 -11.18 18.44 -7.48
C LEU A 366 -12.15 19.31 -6.65
N ARG A 367 -11.74 20.51 -6.22
CA ARG A 367 -12.62 21.45 -5.51
C ARG A 367 -13.68 22.11 -6.40
N GLN A 368 -13.51 22.06 -7.74
CA GLN A 368 -14.41 22.69 -8.71
C GLN A 368 -15.48 21.76 -9.24
N ILE A 369 -15.27 20.45 -9.15
CA ILE A 369 -16.22 19.44 -9.58
C ILE A 369 -17.05 18.90 -8.41
N PRO A 370 -18.30 18.44 -8.64
CA PRO A 370 -19.08 17.83 -7.57
C PRO A 370 -18.41 16.53 -7.08
N ALA A 371 -18.07 16.50 -5.81
CA ALA A 371 -17.51 15.33 -5.14
C ALA A 371 -18.56 14.66 -4.25
N ILE A 372 -18.57 13.33 -4.26
CA ILE A 372 -19.31 12.45 -3.36
C ILE A 372 -18.27 11.74 -2.51
N VAL A 373 -18.41 11.75 -1.18
CA VAL A 373 -17.46 11.12 -0.26
C VAL A 373 -18.17 10.07 0.57
N LEU A 374 -17.61 8.86 0.62
CA LEU A 374 -17.95 7.80 1.57
C LEU A 374 -16.76 7.63 2.52
N ASP A 375 -16.93 8.03 3.80
CA ASP A 375 -15.83 7.99 4.78
C ASP A 375 -16.35 7.78 6.20
N ASP A 376 -15.49 7.37 7.14
CA ASP A 376 -15.88 7.13 8.54
C ASP A 376 -15.96 8.42 9.37
N HIS A 377 -15.49 9.54 8.84
CA HIS A 377 -15.51 10.85 9.52
C HIS A 377 -15.50 12.02 8.53
N ALA A 378 -15.69 13.23 9.06
CA ALA A 378 -15.71 14.47 8.28
C ALA A 378 -14.27 14.91 7.90
N THR A 379 -13.69 14.27 6.90
CA THR A 379 -12.38 14.59 6.32
C THR A 379 -12.37 15.98 5.66
N SER A 380 -11.18 16.48 5.30
CA SER A 380 -11.05 17.76 4.57
C SER A 380 -11.82 17.73 3.24
N THR A 381 -11.82 16.57 2.58
CA THR A 381 -12.58 16.36 1.33
C THR A 381 -14.08 16.27 1.61
N ALA A 382 -14.51 15.53 2.64
CA ALA A 382 -15.92 15.40 3.00
C ALA A 382 -16.58 16.74 3.38
N GLN A 383 -15.83 17.65 4.00
CA GLN A 383 -16.33 18.98 4.37
C GLN A 383 -16.59 19.89 3.16
N GLN A 384 -15.96 19.61 2.02
CA GLN A 384 -16.08 20.38 0.77
C GLN A 384 -16.91 19.64 -0.29
N ALA A 385 -17.34 18.42 0.01
CA ALA A 385 -18.09 17.59 -0.92
C ALA A 385 -19.53 18.07 -1.12
N ALA A 386 -20.06 17.89 -2.33
CA ALA A 386 -21.49 18.07 -2.61
C ALA A 386 -22.36 17.08 -1.83
N VAL A 387 -21.84 15.85 -1.63
CA VAL A 387 -22.48 14.82 -0.81
C VAL A 387 -21.41 14.11 0.02
N ALA A 388 -21.61 14.03 1.33
CA ALA A 388 -20.82 13.16 2.20
C ALA A 388 -21.75 12.16 2.90
N ILE A 389 -21.43 10.87 2.83
CA ILE A 389 -22.17 9.79 3.51
C ILE A 389 -21.19 9.09 4.45
N PHE A 390 -21.53 8.99 5.71
CA PHE A 390 -20.65 8.40 6.70
C PHE A 390 -20.82 6.89 6.79
N THR A 391 -19.69 6.20 6.91
CA THR A 391 -19.57 4.74 6.93
C THR A 391 -18.97 4.26 8.26
N PRO A 392 -19.07 2.97 8.59
CA PRO A 392 -18.31 2.38 9.68
C PRO A 392 -16.80 2.44 9.40
N THR A 393 -16.01 2.52 10.48
CA THR A 393 -14.54 2.48 10.37
C THR A 393 -14.07 1.08 9.93
N PHE A 394 -13.37 1.03 8.79
CA PHE A 394 -12.75 -0.20 8.28
C PHE A 394 -11.74 -0.78 9.29
N GLY A 395 -11.80 -2.10 9.50
CA GLY A 395 -10.92 -2.81 10.43
C GLY A 395 -11.22 -2.57 11.92
N ILE A 396 -12.33 -1.87 12.25
CA ILE A 396 -12.82 -1.70 13.63
C ILE A 396 -14.30 -2.07 13.74
N GLU A 397 -15.15 -1.52 12.87
CA GLU A 397 -16.59 -1.72 12.91
C GLU A 397 -17.08 -2.65 11.78
N THR A 398 -16.21 -2.98 10.82
CA THR A 398 -16.56 -3.81 9.64
C THR A 398 -16.01 -5.21 9.76
N THR A 399 -16.75 -6.15 9.20
CA THR A 399 -16.27 -7.50 8.87
C THR A 399 -15.86 -7.55 7.39
N GLY A 400 -15.49 -8.74 6.90
CA GLY A 400 -15.09 -8.98 5.52
C GLY A 400 -13.66 -9.45 5.43
N GLU A 401 -12.98 -9.17 4.34
CA GLU A 401 -11.62 -9.64 4.07
C GLU A 401 -10.69 -8.48 3.69
N ALA A 402 -9.42 -8.65 4.07
CA ALA A 402 -8.34 -7.77 3.66
C ALA A 402 -7.11 -8.57 3.22
N PHE A 403 -6.34 -8.02 2.30
CA PHE A 403 -5.09 -8.60 1.82
C PHE A 403 -3.91 -8.00 2.57
N ARG A 404 -3.05 -8.87 3.10
CA ARG A 404 -1.74 -8.50 3.64
C ARG A 404 -0.78 -8.11 2.51
N CYS A 405 0.28 -7.39 2.82
CA CYS A 405 1.27 -6.94 1.83
C CYS A 405 1.93 -8.08 1.00
N ASP A 406 1.84 -9.31 1.45
CA ASP A 406 2.28 -10.53 0.76
C ASP A 406 1.14 -11.28 0.04
N ASN A 407 -0.01 -10.62 -0.17
CA ASN A 407 -1.21 -11.14 -0.81
C ASN A 407 -1.91 -12.30 -0.06
N VAL A 408 -1.62 -12.51 1.21
CA VAL A 408 -2.38 -13.43 2.06
C VAL A 408 -3.68 -12.75 2.50
N VAL A 409 -4.81 -13.41 2.28
CA VAL A 409 -6.14 -12.92 2.69
C VAL A 409 -6.38 -13.25 4.14
N LEU A 410 -6.85 -12.27 4.91
CA LEU A 410 -7.21 -12.42 6.31
C LEU A 410 -8.66 -11.94 6.54
N PRO A 411 -9.47 -12.70 7.31
CA PRO A 411 -10.81 -12.28 7.68
C PRO A 411 -10.75 -11.18 8.73
N LEU A 412 -11.60 -10.18 8.59
CA LEU A 412 -11.75 -9.09 9.55
C LEU A 412 -12.90 -9.35 10.52
N GLN A 413 -12.69 -8.98 11.76
CA GLN A 413 -13.70 -9.00 12.82
C GLN A 413 -14.11 -7.58 13.17
N ALA A 414 -15.36 -7.38 13.56
CA ALA A 414 -15.82 -6.11 14.09
C ALA A 414 -15.58 -6.06 15.61
N ALA A 415 -14.76 -5.13 16.08
CA ALA A 415 -14.55 -4.88 17.51
C ALA A 415 -15.70 -4.05 18.12
N ILE A 416 -16.36 -3.24 17.30
CA ILE A 416 -17.43 -2.35 17.69
C ILE A 416 -18.63 -2.60 16.77
N PRO A 417 -19.86 -2.76 17.31
CA PRO A 417 -21.03 -3.02 16.50
C PRO A 417 -21.34 -1.88 15.51
N LEU A 418 -21.83 -2.23 14.32
CA LEU A 418 -22.26 -1.32 13.27
C LEU A 418 -23.37 -0.37 13.74
N ARG A 419 -23.34 0.87 13.28
CA ARG A 419 -24.42 1.86 13.42
C ARG A 419 -24.84 2.50 12.10
N LEU A 420 -23.98 2.42 11.12
CA LEU A 420 -24.15 2.99 9.79
C LEU A 420 -24.10 1.86 8.76
N PRO A 421 -24.71 2.01 7.58
CA PRO A 421 -24.56 1.05 6.50
C PRO A 421 -23.10 0.99 6.05
N THR A 422 -22.67 -0.20 5.65
CA THR A 422 -21.30 -0.41 5.17
C THR A 422 -21.05 0.28 3.82
N THR A 423 -19.79 0.53 3.50
CA THR A 423 -19.40 1.06 2.18
C THR A 423 -19.94 0.17 1.05
N GLU A 424 -19.87 -1.15 1.20
CA GLU A 424 -20.45 -2.11 0.27
C GLU A 424 -21.96 -1.92 0.05
N GLU A 425 -22.72 -1.86 1.14
CA GLU A 425 -24.19 -1.63 1.09
C GLU A 425 -24.53 -0.33 0.38
N LEU A 426 -23.78 0.76 0.67
CA LEU A 426 -24.00 2.06 0.03
C LEU A 426 -23.70 2.01 -1.47
N LEU A 427 -22.62 1.36 -1.88
CA LEU A 427 -22.27 1.21 -3.29
C LEU A 427 -23.30 0.37 -4.05
N HIS A 428 -23.80 -0.72 -3.46
CA HIS A 428 -24.90 -1.50 -4.05
C HIS A 428 -26.20 -0.70 -4.17
N ARG A 429 -26.53 0.13 -3.18
CA ARG A 429 -27.70 1.03 -3.25
C ARG A 429 -27.53 2.09 -4.34
N LEU A 430 -26.34 2.69 -4.47
CA LEU A 430 -26.04 3.61 -5.57
C LEU A 430 -26.16 2.91 -6.90
N LEU A 431 -25.59 1.71 -7.07
CA LEU A 431 -25.69 0.93 -8.29
C LEU A 431 -27.14 0.63 -8.67
N ALA A 432 -28.00 0.33 -7.68
CA ALA A 432 -29.43 0.09 -7.91
C ALA A 432 -30.18 1.36 -8.36
N LEU A 433 -29.77 2.56 -7.93
CA LEU A 433 -30.34 3.83 -8.36
C LEU A 433 -29.88 4.26 -9.77
N LEU A 434 -28.78 3.68 -10.28
CA LEU A 434 -28.22 3.95 -11.60
C LEU A 434 -28.74 2.97 -12.70
N ASN A 435 -29.50 1.97 -12.31
CA ASN A 435 -30.19 1.04 -13.20
C ASN A 435 -31.58 1.59 -13.56
#